data_6913d9c1bb64428c33549163b4e33964
#
_entry.id   6913d9c1bb64428c33549163b4e33964
#
_cell.length_a   1.000
_cell.length_b   1.000
_cell.length_c   1.000
_cell.angle_alpha   90.00
_cell.angle_beta   90.00
_cell.angle_gamma   90.00
#
_symmetry.space_group_name_H-M   'P 1'
#
loop_
_entity.id
_entity.type
_entity.pdbx_description
1 polymer ?
#
loop_
_entity_poly.entity_id
_entity_poly.type
_entity_poly.pdbx_seq_one_letter_code
_entity_poly.pdbx_strand_id
1 'polypeptide(L)'
;MESIKANEINEIIRAQIENFDASMTVAEVGTVIKVGDGIAEIFGLEKVMAGELLEFPHGVRGLALNLEEDKVGCVLFGDFQKIKEGDEVKRTRRIMSVPVGDAMIGRVVDALGNPIDGKGEIVTDTYFPVERIAPGIIDRQPVKEPLQTGLKAIDAMVPIGRGQRELIIGDRQTGKTAVAIDTIINQKGKDVICVYVAIGQKASTVAQVRQKLEEHGAMDYTIIVNASASDPAAMQFLAPYSGCAMGEYFRDNGRHALTIYDDLSKQAAAYREISLLLRRPPGREAYPGDVFYLHSRLLERAAKMSDARGGGSLTSLPIIETQAGDISAYIPTNVISITDGQIFLESDLFNSGVRPAINVGNSVSRVGGSAQIKAMKSVAGTLRIDLAQFRELAAFAQFGSDLDKATQAQLERGRRLTEILKQGQYQPMPVEEQVFIIWTVTKGHADDIAVEDLKRFEEELVSFVKTSHPSVLSSIRDKKKLDDEIEASLLEAVEDFKAKRWETANAATAK
;
A
#
# COMPACT_ATOMS: atom_id res chain seq x y z
N MET A 1 36.71 -19.32 11.34
CA MET A 1 36.05 -20.52 10.77
C MET A 1 36.31 -21.66 11.72
N GLU A 2 35.50 -21.82 12.73
CA GLU A 2 35.54 -23.05 13.51
C GLU A 2 34.54 -24.01 12.87
N SER A 3 35.12 -25.07 12.28
CA SER A 3 34.38 -26.24 11.87
C SER A 3 33.71 -26.82 13.11
N ILE A 4 32.36 -26.91 13.10
CA ILE A 4 31.63 -27.70 14.09
C ILE A 4 32.31 -29.04 14.14
N LYS A 5 32.89 -29.39 15.30
CA LYS A 5 33.67 -30.59 15.43
C LYS A 5 32.78 -31.79 15.22
N ALA A 6 33.13 -32.66 14.28
CA ALA A 6 32.41 -33.92 14.04
C ALA A 6 32.08 -34.69 15.36
N ASN A 7 32.81 -34.41 16.43
CA ASN A 7 32.58 -34.96 17.77
C ASN A 7 31.30 -34.47 18.43
N GLU A 8 30.88 -33.19 18.21
CA GLU A 8 29.64 -32.67 18.82
C GLU A 8 28.39 -33.27 18.15
N ILE A 9 28.46 -33.47 16.85
CA ILE A 9 27.38 -34.17 16.12
C ILE A 9 27.33 -35.64 16.56
N ASN A 10 28.46 -36.30 16.76
CA ASN A 10 28.52 -37.66 17.24
C ASN A 10 28.02 -37.83 18.68
N GLU A 11 28.23 -36.85 19.58
CA GLU A 11 27.70 -36.88 20.94
C GLU A 11 26.18 -36.69 20.94
N ILE A 12 25.64 -35.79 20.14
CA ILE A 12 24.17 -35.59 19.98
C ILE A 12 23.53 -36.85 19.41
N ILE A 13 24.13 -37.45 18.38
CA ILE A 13 23.65 -38.72 17.80
C ILE A 13 23.70 -39.86 18.80
N ARG A 14 24.75 -39.98 19.62
CA ARG A 14 24.81 -41.00 20.67
C ARG A 14 23.75 -40.79 21.76
N ALA A 15 23.55 -39.55 22.21
CA ALA A 15 22.51 -39.26 23.20
C ALA A 15 21.09 -39.52 22.65
N GLN A 16 20.87 -39.33 21.39
CA GLN A 16 19.58 -39.67 20.73
C GLN A 16 19.39 -41.19 20.55
N ILE A 17 20.46 -41.93 20.27
CA ILE A 17 20.41 -43.39 20.15
C ILE A 17 20.17 -44.04 21.53
N GLU A 18 20.75 -43.52 22.61
CA GLU A 18 20.56 -44.01 23.97
C GLU A 18 19.16 -43.74 24.55
N ASN A 19 18.47 -42.69 24.07
CA ASN A 19 17.10 -42.31 24.45
C ASN A 19 16.03 -42.78 23.47
N PHE A 20 16.34 -43.73 22.58
CA PHE A 20 15.46 -44.18 21.51
C PHE A 20 14.32 -45.07 22.05
N ASP A 21 13.19 -44.42 22.34
CA ASP A 21 11.95 -45.15 22.60
C ASP A 21 11.28 -45.45 21.25
N ALA A 22 11.07 -46.74 20.94
CA ALA A 22 10.73 -47.27 19.60
C ALA A 22 9.38 -46.83 18.98
N SER A 23 8.73 -45.84 19.56
CA SER A 23 7.42 -45.32 19.10
C SER A 23 7.45 -43.96 18.45
N MET A 24 8.57 -43.23 18.51
CA MET A 24 8.69 -41.93 17.81
C MET A 24 9.65 -42.02 16.62
N THR A 25 9.14 -41.81 15.45
CA THR A 25 9.96 -41.70 14.24
C THR A 25 10.84 -40.46 14.30
N VAL A 26 12.16 -40.63 14.28
CA VAL A 26 13.21 -39.56 14.26
C VAL A 26 12.93 -38.47 13.22
N ALA A 27 12.14 -38.75 12.20
CA ALA A 27 11.71 -37.83 11.16
C ALA A 27 10.74 -36.71 11.60
N GLU A 28 10.21 -36.75 12.82
CA GLU A 28 9.17 -35.85 13.33
C GLU A 28 9.67 -34.89 14.41
N VAL A 29 10.82 -35.21 15.00
CA VAL A 29 11.42 -34.47 16.11
C VAL A 29 12.85 -34.09 15.75
N GLY A 30 13.25 -32.85 16.01
CA GLY A 30 14.60 -32.37 15.83
C GLY A 30 15.15 -31.79 17.12
N THR A 31 16.43 -31.48 17.12
CA THR A 31 17.16 -30.90 18.26
C THR A 31 17.80 -29.59 17.84
N VAL A 32 17.66 -28.55 18.64
CA VAL A 32 18.32 -27.26 18.44
C VAL A 32 19.84 -27.44 18.62
N ILE A 33 20.61 -27.24 17.57
CA ILE A 33 22.08 -27.30 17.62
C ILE A 33 22.71 -25.92 17.79
N LYS A 34 21.97 -24.86 17.43
CA LYS A 34 22.39 -23.48 17.61
C LYS A 34 21.18 -22.57 17.67
N VAL A 35 21.20 -21.56 18.54
CA VAL A 35 20.19 -20.52 18.64
C VAL A 35 20.83 -19.17 18.92
N GLY A 36 20.29 -18.11 18.31
CA GLY A 36 20.72 -16.73 18.53
C GLY A 36 20.06 -15.77 17.54
N ASP A 37 19.85 -14.54 17.98
CA ASP A 37 19.33 -13.45 17.15
C ASP A 37 18.00 -13.77 16.42
N GLY A 38 17.13 -14.56 17.05
CA GLY A 38 15.84 -14.95 16.47
C GLY A 38 15.92 -16.07 15.43
N ILE A 39 17.04 -16.78 15.34
CA ILE A 39 17.24 -17.92 14.44
C ILE A 39 17.63 -19.15 15.22
N ALA A 40 17.18 -20.33 14.77
CA ALA A 40 17.62 -21.62 15.24
C ALA A 40 18.11 -22.49 14.07
N GLU A 41 19.22 -23.19 14.26
CA GLU A 41 19.64 -24.33 13.44
C GLU A 41 19.23 -25.61 14.17
N ILE A 42 18.52 -26.50 13.48
CA ILE A 42 17.93 -27.71 14.04
C ILE A 42 18.49 -28.91 13.31
N PHE A 43 18.97 -29.89 14.03
CA PHE A 43 19.38 -31.18 13.50
C PHE A 43 18.17 -32.14 13.45
N GLY A 44 18.07 -32.95 12.41
CA GLY A 44 16.94 -33.82 12.17
C GLY A 44 15.82 -33.13 11.40
N LEU A 45 14.58 -33.55 11.58
CA LEU A 45 13.40 -33.07 10.83
C LEU A 45 13.50 -33.32 9.30
N GLU A 46 13.99 -34.51 8.90
CA GLU A 46 14.24 -34.87 7.49
C GLU A 46 13.05 -34.66 6.56
N LYS A 47 11.82 -34.71 7.08
CA LYS A 47 10.58 -34.57 6.30
C LYS A 47 9.94 -33.19 6.40
N VAL A 48 10.62 -32.20 7.00
CA VAL A 48 10.08 -30.85 7.12
C VAL A 48 9.90 -30.21 5.76
N MET A 49 8.84 -29.42 5.61
CA MET A 49 8.57 -28.65 4.40
C MET A 49 9.06 -27.20 4.55
N ALA A 50 9.49 -26.60 3.46
CA ALA A 50 9.74 -25.16 3.45
C ALA A 50 8.45 -24.41 3.80
N GLY A 51 8.53 -23.43 4.73
CA GLY A 51 7.37 -22.71 5.23
C GLY A 51 6.52 -23.49 6.24
N GLU A 52 6.99 -24.65 6.72
CA GLU A 52 6.32 -25.39 7.79
C GLU A 52 6.52 -24.69 9.14
N LEU A 53 5.45 -24.62 9.91
CA LEU A 53 5.47 -24.15 11.29
C LEU A 53 6.07 -25.23 12.21
N LEU A 54 7.02 -24.84 13.03
CA LEU A 54 7.67 -25.70 14.03
C LEU A 54 7.29 -25.24 15.43
N GLU A 55 7.16 -26.20 16.34
CA GLU A 55 6.89 -25.95 17.76
C GLU A 55 8.15 -26.19 18.60
N PHE A 56 8.51 -25.17 19.36
CA PHE A 56 9.60 -25.17 20.33
C PHE A 56 9.05 -25.20 21.76
N PRO A 57 9.89 -25.50 22.76
CA PRO A 57 9.51 -25.35 24.15
C PRO A 57 8.99 -23.95 24.48
N HIS A 58 8.27 -23.84 25.61
CA HIS A 58 7.71 -22.57 26.11
C HIS A 58 6.69 -21.90 25.16
N GLY A 59 6.12 -22.64 24.19
CA GLY A 59 5.16 -22.12 23.23
C GLY A 59 5.75 -21.21 22.14
N VAL A 60 7.07 -21.19 22.01
CA VAL A 60 7.74 -20.49 20.91
C VAL A 60 7.48 -21.26 19.62
N ARG A 61 7.19 -20.51 18.54
CA ARG A 61 6.98 -21.05 17.21
C ARG A 61 8.10 -20.63 16.28
N GLY A 62 8.34 -21.41 15.25
CA GLY A 62 9.34 -21.08 14.23
C GLY A 62 8.88 -21.46 12.85
N LEU A 63 9.49 -20.84 11.84
CA LEU A 63 9.25 -21.10 10.43
C LEU A 63 10.49 -21.70 9.78
N ALA A 64 10.37 -22.90 9.20
CA ALA A 64 11.44 -23.54 8.46
C ALA A 64 11.71 -22.80 7.14
N LEU A 65 12.91 -22.24 6.98
CA LEU A 65 13.29 -21.43 5.79
C LEU A 65 14.42 -22.06 4.97
N ASN A 66 15.47 -22.57 5.63
CA ASN A 66 16.57 -23.26 4.96
C ASN A 66 16.47 -24.76 5.25
N LEU A 67 16.37 -25.55 4.19
CA LEU A 67 16.37 -27.00 4.28
C LEU A 67 17.71 -27.48 3.70
N GLU A 68 18.58 -27.98 4.55
CA GLU A 68 19.86 -28.59 4.20
C GLU A 68 19.76 -30.11 4.43
N GLU A 69 20.76 -30.87 4.01
CA GLU A 69 20.71 -32.33 4.04
C GLU A 69 20.56 -32.88 5.47
N ASP A 70 21.24 -32.26 6.44
CA ASP A 70 21.32 -32.71 7.82
C ASP A 70 20.74 -31.70 8.84
N LYS A 71 20.41 -30.50 8.42
CA LYS A 71 19.90 -29.44 9.30
C LYS A 71 18.88 -28.53 8.65
N VAL A 72 18.09 -27.91 9.50
CA VAL A 72 17.05 -26.95 9.15
C VAL A 72 17.33 -25.60 9.77
N GLY A 73 17.44 -24.56 8.96
CA GLY A 73 17.48 -23.17 9.42
C GLY A 73 16.07 -22.63 9.60
N CYS A 74 15.77 -22.17 10.79
CA CYS A 74 14.45 -21.72 11.21
C CYS A 74 14.51 -20.30 11.77
N VAL A 75 13.51 -19.46 11.45
CA VAL A 75 13.30 -18.18 12.15
C VAL A 75 12.28 -18.37 13.26
N LEU A 76 12.53 -17.74 14.41
CA LEU A 76 11.72 -17.88 15.60
C LEU A 76 10.77 -16.69 15.77
N PHE A 77 9.55 -16.98 16.22
CA PHE A 77 8.52 -16.00 16.55
C PHE A 77 8.30 -15.96 18.07
N GLY A 78 8.24 -14.76 18.63
CA GLY A 78 8.00 -14.56 20.04
C GLY A 78 9.29 -14.50 20.88
N ASP A 79 9.23 -14.95 22.13
CA ASP A 79 10.32 -14.83 23.11
C ASP A 79 11.36 -15.95 22.93
N PHE A 80 12.17 -15.80 21.88
CA PHE A 80 13.21 -16.78 21.53
C PHE A 80 14.36 -16.88 22.54
N GLN A 81 14.48 -15.94 23.49
CA GLN A 81 15.52 -15.97 24.53
C GLN A 81 15.37 -17.16 25.47
N LYS A 82 14.21 -17.79 25.50
CA LYS A 82 13.92 -18.99 26.29
C LYS A 82 14.43 -20.29 25.65
N ILE A 83 14.74 -20.26 24.35
CA ILE A 83 15.18 -21.44 23.62
C ILE A 83 16.68 -21.64 23.83
N LYS A 84 17.09 -22.89 23.99
CA LYS A 84 18.48 -23.29 24.26
C LYS A 84 18.92 -24.39 23.31
N GLU A 85 20.25 -24.52 23.16
CA GLU A 85 20.84 -25.66 22.50
C GLU A 85 20.47 -26.94 23.25
N GLY A 86 20.13 -27.99 22.48
CA GLY A 86 19.63 -29.26 23.02
C GLY A 86 18.11 -29.33 23.18
N ASP A 87 17.38 -28.23 23.01
CA ASP A 87 15.92 -28.23 23.08
C ASP A 87 15.29 -29.04 21.92
N GLU A 88 14.21 -29.76 22.28
CA GLU A 88 13.43 -30.56 21.31
C GLU A 88 12.52 -29.66 20.48
N VAL A 89 12.48 -29.91 19.16
CA VAL A 89 11.63 -29.19 18.21
C VAL A 89 10.72 -30.17 17.51
N LYS A 90 9.41 -29.86 17.42
CA LYS A 90 8.40 -30.72 16.81
C LYS A 90 7.87 -30.12 15.51
N ARG A 91 7.69 -30.98 14.53
CA ARG A 91 6.96 -30.64 13.32
C ARG A 91 5.47 -30.50 13.61
N THR A 92 4.85 -29.47 13.03
CA THR A 92 3.39 -29.35 13.06
C THR A 92 2.70 -29.95 11.86
N ARG A 93 3.45 -30.25 10.78
CA ARG A 93 2.93 -30.65 9.44
C ARG A 93 1.96 -29.63 8.87
N ARG A 94 2.00 -28.39 9.35
CA ARG A 94 1.16 -27.29 8.91
C ARG A 94 2.03 -26.18 8.33
N ILE A 95 1.70 -25.78 7.11
CA ILE A 95 2.26 -24.57 6.52
C ILE A 95 1.74 -23.37 7.31
N MET A 96 2.60 -22.38 7.55
CA MET A 96 2.25 -21.16 8.27
C MET A 96 0.98 -20.53 7.68
N SER A 97 -0.04 -20.37 8.50
CA SER A 97 -1.36 -19.86 8.10
C SER A 97 -1.83 -18.80 9.11
N VAL A 98 -2.65 -17.87 8.63
CA VAL A 98 -3.25 -16.81 9.44
C VAL A 98 -4.77 -16.86 9.39
N PRO A 99 -5.46 -16.39 10.44
CA PRO A 99 -6.91 -16.27 10.42
C PRO A 99 -7.34 -15.25 9.36
N VAL A 100 -8.44 -15.54 8.69
CA VAL A 100 -9.04 -14.68 7.66
C VAL A 100 -10.54 -14.63 7.85
N GLY A 101 -11.19 -13.68 7.19
CA GLY A 101 -12.65 -13.57 7.19
C GLY A 101 -13.15 -12.26 7.78
N ASP A 102 -14.48 -12.13 7.84
CA ASP A 102 -15.13 -10.91 8.32
C ASP A 102 -14.84 -10.62 9.80
N ALA A 103 -14.52 -11.64 10.60
CA ALA A 103 -14.12 -11.47 12.01
C ALA A 103 -12.82 -10.65 12.19
N MET A 104 -12.03 -10.50 11.13
CA MET A 104 -10.81 -9.69 11.14
C MET A 104 -11.08 -8.19 10.95
N ILE A 105 -12.24 -7.81 10.41
CA ILE A 105 -12.57 -6.41 10.11
C ILE A 105 -12.66 -5.61 11.42
N GLY A 106 -12.06 -4.42 11.44
CA GLY A 106 -12.02 -3.55 12.61
C GLY A 106 -10.99 -3.95 13.68
N ARG A 107 -10.17 -4.98 13.39
CA ARG A 107 -9.17 -5.50 14.34
C ARG A 107 -7.76 -5.00 14.01
N VAL A 108 -6.94 -4.95 15.05
CA VAL A 108 -5.49 -4.76 14.94
C VAL A 108 -4.81 -6.04 15.40
N VAL A 109 -4.03 -6.63 14.50
CA VAL A 109 -3.37 -7.92 14.73
C VAL A 109 -1.87 -7.85 14.48
N ASP A 110 -1.14 -8.80 15.03
CA ASP A 110 0.28 -9.01 14.70
C ASP A 110 0.46 -9.75 13.36
N ALA A 111 1.70 -10.03 12.97
CA ALA A 111 2.00 -10.75 11.74
C ALA A 111 1.53 -12.21 11.74
N LEU A 112 1.22 -12.79 12.89
CA LEU A 112 0.67 -14.13 13.04
C LEU A 112 -0.86 -14.16 13.05
N GLY A 113 -1.50 -12.97 13.01
CA GLY A 113 -2.95 -12.82 13.10
C GLY A 113 -3.50 -12.81 14.54
N ASN A 114 -2.64 -12.74 15.55
CA ASN A 114 -3.10 -12.61 16.93
C ASN A 114 -3.58 -11.19 17.21
N PRO A 115 -4.70 -11.00 17.93
CA PRO A 115 -5.19 -9.67 18.26
C PRO A 115 -4.29 -8.94 19.26
N ILE A 116 -3.98 -7.68 18.96
CA ILE A 116 -3.19 -6.79 19.80
C ILE A 116 -3.93 -5.49 20.17
N ASP A 117 -5.23 -5.44 19.90
CA ASP A 117 -6.10 -4.28 20.08
C ASP A 117 -6.85 -4.27 21.43
N GLY A 118 -6.69 -5.29 22.23
CA GLY A 118 -7.40 -5.43 23.53
C GLY A 118 -8.88 -5.79 23.42
N LYS A 119 -9.40 -6.12 22.22
CA LYS A 119 -10.81 -6.45 21.98
C LYS A 119 -11.13 -7.96 22.16
N GLY A 120 -10.23 -8.73 22.76
CA GLY A 120 -10.40 -10.17 22.94
C GLY A 120 -10.02 -11.00 21.72
N GLU A 121 -10.18 -12.32 21.85
CA GLU A 121 -9.84 -13.28 20.79
C GLU A 121 -10.66 -13.11 19.52
N ILE A 122 -10.07 -13.46 18.39
CA ILE A 122 -10.75 -13.47 17.08
C ILE A 122 -11.21 -14.91 16.82
N VAL A 123 -12.54 -15.09 16.77
CA VAL A 123 -13.14 -16.40 16.52
C VAL A 123 -13.38 -16.54 15.02
N THR A 124 -12.62 -17.41 14.38
CA THR A 124 -12.80 -17.79 12.97
C THR A 124 -12.36 -19.23 12.75
N ASP A 125 -13.07 -19.93 11.89
CA ASP A 125 -12.72 -21.30 11.48
C ASP A 125 -11.93 -21.34 10.17
N THR A 126 -11.69 -20.16 9.55
CA THR A 126 -11.04 -20.04 8.25
C THR A 126 -9.62 -19.51 8.39
N TYR A 127 -8.66 -20.28 7.87
CA TYR A 127 -7.24 -19.95 7.87
C TYR A 127 -6.69 -20.05 6.45
N PHE A 128 -5.91 -19.08 6.02
CA PHE A 128 -5.21 -19.12 4.75
C PHE A 128 -3.71 -19.21 4.95
N PRO A 129 -2.99 -20.02 4.14
CA PRO A 129 -1.53 -20.00 4.13
C PRO A 129 -1.01 -18.61 3.82
N VAL A 130 0.02 -18.18 4.54
CA VAL A 130 0.63 -16.87 4.33
C VAL A 130 1.31 -16.75 2.97
N GLU A 131 1.91 -17.84 2.49
CA GLU A 131 2.44 -17.94 1.13
C GLU A 131 1.49 -18.75 0.26
N ARG A 132 1.00 -18.12 -0.80
CA ARG A 132 0.10 -18.72 -1.78
C ARG A 132 0.58 -18.37 -3.18
N ILE A 133 0.32 -19.26 -4.11
CA ILE A 133 0.58 -19.03 -5.53
C ILE A 133 -0.37 -17.95 -6.04
N ALA A 134 0.15 -16.99 -6.79
CA ALA A 134 -0.63 -15.95 -7.42
C ALA A 134 -1.64 -16.55 -8.43
N PRO A 135 -2.82 -15.91 -8.63
CA PRO A 135 -3.78 -16.35 -9.64
C PRO A 135 -3.12 -16.47 -11.02
N GLY A 136 -3.45 -17.54 -11.75
CA GLY A 136 -2.98 -17.77 -13.11
C GLY A 136 -3.57 -16.79 -14.12
N ILE A 137 -3.08 -16.82 -15.36
CA ILE A 137 -3.53 -15.92 -16.44
C ILE A 137 -5.03 -16.12 -16.73
N ILE A 138 -5.51 -17.36 -16.72
CA ILE A 138 -6.90 -17.70 -17.02
C ILE A 138 -7.86 -17.23 -15.92
N ASP A 139 -7.35 -17.14 -14.68
CA ASP A 139 -8.15 -16.74 -13.53
C ASP A 139 -8.34 -15.20 -13.45
N ARG A 140 -7.62 -14.43 -14.25
CA ARG A 140 -7.62 -12.97 -14.24
C ARG A 140 -8.46 -12.38 -15.36
N GLN A 141 -8.93 -11.16 -15.15
CA GLN A 141 -9.45 -10.29 -16.21
C GLN A 141 -8.75 -8.93 -16.20
N PRO A 142 -8.80 -8.18 -17.32
CA PRO A 142 -8.20 -6.84 -17.37
C PRO A 142 -8.79 -5.89 -16.34
N VAL A 143 -7.95 -5.03 -15.78
CA VAL A 143 -8.34 -3.97 -14.85
C VAL A 143 -9.07 -2.87 -15.62
N LYS A 144 -10.34 -2.62 -15.29
CA LYS A 144 -11.21 -1.62 -15.96
C LYS A 144 -12.04 -0.79 -14.98
N GLU A 145 -12.15 -1.24 -13.71
CA GLU A 145 -12.95 -0.56 -12.70
C GLU A 145 -12.05 0.35 -11.88
N PRO A 146 -12.42 1.64 -11.68
CA PRO A 146 -11.62 2.55 -10.89
C PRO A 146 -11.62 2.17 -9.40
N LEU A 147 -10.46 2.28 -8.76
CA LEU A 147 -10.31 2.41 -7.32
C LEU A 147 -10.01 3.88 -7.04
N GLN A 148 -11.01 4.62 -6.64
CA GLN A 148 -10.88 6.06 -6.43
C GLN A 148 -10.19 6.34 -5.10
N THR A 149 -9.11 7.10 -5.15
CA THR A 149 -8.34 7.49 -3.96
C THR A 149 -8.96 8.67 -3.21
N GLY A 150 -9.78 9.46 -3.91
CA GLY A 150 -10.30 10.73 -3.37
C GLY A 150 -9.31 11.88 -3.47
N LEU A 151 -8.14 11.64 -4.08
CA LEU A 151 -7.12 12.65 -4.31
C LEU A 151 -7.16 13.11 -5.78
N LYS A 152 -7.49 14.38 -6.00
CA LYS A 152 -7.65 14.97 -7.35
C LYS A 152 -6.46 14.68 -8.25
N ALA A 153 -5.25 14.85 -7.73
CA ALA A 153 -4.02 14.65 -8.50
C ALA A 153 -3.81 13.19 -8.93
N ILE A 154 -4.20 12.22 -8.10
CA ILE A 154 -4.08 10.80 -8.42
C ILE A 154 -5.20 10.37 -9.36
N ASP A 155 -6.45 10.58 -8.97
CA ASP A 155 -7.62 10.11 -9.72
C ASP A 155 -7.68 10.72 -11.15
N ALA A 156 -7.15 11.94 -11.31
CA ALA A 156 -7.08 12.60 -12.61
C ALA A 156 -5.87 12.17 -13.46
N MET A 157 -4.69 12.03 -12.88
CA MET A 157 -3.44 11.90 -13.64
C MET A 157 -2.75 10.55 -13.54
N VAL A 158 -2.92 9.82 -12.43
CA VAL A 158 -2.30 8.51 -12.17
C VAL A 158 -3.37 7.55 -11.63
N PRO A 159 -4.46 7.31 -12.38
CA PRO A 159 -5.61 6.56 -11.89
C PRO A 159 -5.26 5.12 -11.55
N ILE A 160 -5.88 4.63 -10.48
CA ILE A 160 -5.69 3.27 -9.97
C ILE A 160 -6.97 2.46 -10.26
N GLY A 161 -6.79 1.25 -10.75
CA GLY A 161 -7.88 0.31 -10.98
C GLY A 161 -7.95 -0.81 -9.93
N ARG A 162 -9.13 -1.39 -9.76
CA ARG A 162 -9.36 -2.54 -8.88
C ARG A 162 -8.62 -3.78 -9.37
N GLY A 163 -7.64 -4.24 -8.62
CA GLY A 163 -6.75 -5.33 -8.98
C GLY A 163 -5.38 -4.89 -9.48
N GLN A 164 -5.12 -3.59 -9.54
CA GLN A 164 -3.82 -3.02 -9.94
C GLN A 164 -2.83 -3.01 -8.77
N ARG A 165 -1.54 -3.01 -9.10
CA ARG A 165 -0.42 -2.77 -8.18
C ARG A 165 0.16 -1.41 -8.49
N GLU A 166 -0.06 -0.43 -7.63
CA GLU A 166 0.45 0.93 -7.83
C GLU A 166 1.40 1.29 -6.69
N LEU A 167 2.65 1.56 -7.02
CA LEU A 167 3.69 1.88 -6.07
C LEU A 167 3.57 3.34 -5.59
N ILE A 168 3.64 3.56 -4.29
CA ILE A 168 3.83 4.90 -3.70
C ILE A 168 5.30 5.00 -3.27
N ILE A 169 6.06 5.90 -3.90
CA ILE A 169 7.51 6.01 -3.71
C ILE A 169 7.92 7.45 -3.43
N GLY A 170 8.89 7.64 -2.56
CA GLY A 170 9.45 8.96 -2.22
C GLY A 170 10.24 8.94 -0.92
N ASP A 171 10.89 10.06 -0.64
CA ASP A 171 11.70 10.23 0.56
C ASP A 171 10.86 10.23 1.85
N ARG A 172 11.56 10.20 2.97
CA ARG A 172 10.93 10.28 4.29
C ARG A 172 10.11 11.55 4.43
N GLN A 173 8.91 11.46 5.03
CA GLN A 173 8.02 12.58 5.32
C GLN A 173 7.47 13.33 4.08
N THR A 174 7.46 12.73 2.90
CA THR A 174 6.86 13.32 1.70
C THR A 174 5.35 13.10 1.57
N GLY A 175 4.73 12.43 2.54
CA GLY A 175 3.28 12.21 2.57
C GLY A 175 2.83 10.83 2.06
N LYS A 176 3.72 9.84 1.89
CA LYS A 176 3.37 8.48 1.41
C LYS A 176 2.24 7.84 2.21
N THR A 177 2.40 7.80 3.53
CA THR A 177 1.37 7.25 4.45
C THR A 177 0.07 8.06 4.40
N ALA A 178 0.13 9.39 4.21
CA ALA A 178 -1.05 10.24 4.08
C ALA A 178 -1.88 9.86 2.85
N VAL A 179 -1.24 9.69 1.70
CA VAL A 179 -1.90 9.22 0.46
C VAL A 179 -2.59 7.87 0.68
N ALA A 180 -1.93 6.96 1.38
CA ALA A 180 -2.49 5.65 1.71
C ALA A 180 -3.72 5.75 2.61
N ILE A 181 -3.66 6.56 3.67
CA ILE A 181 -4.78 6.76 4.62
C ILE A 181 -5.94 7.46 3.94
N ASP A 182 -5.71 8.51 3.14
CA ASP A 182 -6.75 9.18 2.36
C ASP A 182 -7.47 8.19 1.43
N THR A 183 -6.71 7.30 0.79
CA THR A 183 -7.27 6.25 -0.05
C THR A 183 -8.17 5.31 0.74
N ILE A 184 -7.77 4.89 1.96
CA ILE A 184 -8.62 4.06 2.84
C ILE A 184 -9.89 4.82 3.22
N ILE A 185 -9.76 6.06 3.71
CA ILE A 185 -10.91 6.89 4.12
C ILE A 185 -11.92 7.01 2.98
N ASN A 186 -11.43 7.18 1.75
CA ASN A 186 -12.29 7.31 0.58
C ASN A 186 -13.02 6.02 0.18
N GLN A 187 -12.69 4.86 0.75
CA GLN A 187 -13.41 3.60 0.47
C GLN A 187 -14.72 3.45 1.26
N LYS A 188 -15.05 4.40 2.14
CA LYS A 188 -16.29 4.37 2.90
C LYS A 188 -17.50 4.24 1.97
N GLY A 189 -18.29 3.18 2.14
CA GLY A 189 -19.47 2.90 1.31
C GLY A 189 -19.21 2.43 -0.12
N LYS A 190 -17.94 2.06 -0.47
CA LYS A 190 -17.57 1.64 -1.83
C LYS A 190 -17.32 0.12 -1.96
N ASP A 191 -17.75 -0.66 -1.01
CA ASP A 191 -17.61 -2.13 -1.00
C ASP A 191 -16.16 -2.62 -1.17
N VAL A 192 -15.21 -1.94 -0.53
CA VAL A 192 -13.79 -2.32 -0.52
C VAL A 192 -13.34 -2.52 0.91
N ILE A 193 -12.85 -3.71 1.23
CA ILE A 193 -12.20 -3.99 2.51
C ILE A 193 -10.74 -3.62 2.42
N CYS A 194 -10.26 -2.84 3.38
CA CYS A 194 -8.88 -2.37 3.42
C CYS A 194 -8.05 -3.19 4.40
N VAL A 195 -6.80 -3.47 4.04
CA VAL A 195 -5.81 -4.09 4.92
C VAL A 195 -4.59 -3.17 4.94
N TYR A 196 -4.36 -2.52 6.06
CA TYR A 196 -3.17 -1.70 6.26
C TYR A 196 -2.11 -2.50 7.01
N VAL A 197 -0.96 -2.71 6.36
CA VAL A 197 0.15 -3.47 6.91
C VAL A 197 1.27 -2.51 7.30
N ALA A 198 1.46 -2.31 8.60
CA ALA A 198 2.54 -1.51 9.16
C ALA A 198 3.78 -2.40 9.37
N ILE A 199 4.88 -2.09 8.69
CA ILE A 199 6.11 -2.88 8.68
C ILE A 199 7.25 -2.06 9.26
N GLY A 200 7.80 -2.48 10.41
CA GLY A 200 8.91 -1.79 11.05
C GLY A 200 8.62 -0.34 11.42
N GLN A 201 7.35 0.01 11.60
CA GLN A 201 6.90 1.34 12.03
C GLN A 201 7.00 1.47 13.55
N LYS A 202 7.14 2.71 14.03
CA LYS A 202 7.06 2.98 15.48
C LYS A 202 5.63 2.75 15.97
N ALA A 203 5.46 2.15 17.13
CA ALA A 203 4.14 1.89 17.73
C ALA A 203 3.28 3.17 17.83
N SER A 204 3.90 4.33 18.13
CA SER A 204 3.22 5.62 18.15
C SER A 204 2.67 6.05 16.79
N THR A 205 3.38 5.75 15.70
CA THR A 205 2.91 6.04 14.35
C THR A 205 1.69 5.18 13.99
N VAL A 206 1.74 3.89 14.31
CA VAL A 206 0.61 2.98 14.06
C VAL A 206 -0.61 3.36 14.89
N ALA A 207 -0.40 3.80 16.14
CA ALA A 207 -1.48 4.31 17.00
C ALA A 207 -2.13 5.56 16.39
N GLN A 208 -1.35 6.48 15.84
CA GLN A 208 -1.88 7.67 15.14
C GLN A 208 -2.67 7.28 13.87
N VAL A 209 -2.17 6.34 13.08
CA VAL A 209 -2.90 5.82 11.90
C VAL A 209 -4.24 5.22 12.32
N ARG A 210 -4.22 4.33 13.32
CA ARG A 210 -5.44 3.74 13.87
C ARG A 210 -6.44 4.81 14.32
N GLN A 211 -5.97 5.78 15.11
CA GLN A 211 -6.82 6.87 15.59
C GLN A 211 -7.45 7.65 14.42
N LYS A 212 -6.66 7.98 13.38
CA LYS A 212 -7.19 8.68 12.21
C LYS A 212 -8.24 7.88 11.46
N LEU A 213 -8.04 6.58 11.31
CA LEU A 213 -9.04 5.70 10.70
C LEU A 213 -10.32 5.59 11.56
N GLU A 214 -10.19 5.53 12.89
CA GLU A 214 -11.32 5.55 13.83
C GLU A 214 -12.10 6.86 13.75
N GLU A 215 -11.43 8.02 13.75
CA GLU A 215 -12.05 9.35 13.65
C GLU A 215 -12.92 9.51 12.39
N HIS A 216 -12.54 8.84 11.27
CA HIS A 216 -13.29 8.89 10.02
C HIS A 216 -14.26 7.70 9.83
N GLY A 217 -14.37 6.81 10.82
CA GLY A 217 -15.19 5.60 10.73
C GLY A 217 -14.66 4.60 9.71
N ALA A 218 -13.37 4.66 9.39
CA ALA A 218 -12.75 3.77 8.40
C ALA A 218 -12.34 2.41 8.99
N MET A 219 -12.31 2.27 10.31
CA MET A 219 -12.07 0.97 10.96
C MET A 219 -13.22 -0.01 10.73
N ASP A 220 -14.42 0.44 10.38
CA ASP A 220 -15.56 -0.44 10.09
C ASP A 220 -15.34 -1.36 8.87
N TYR A 221 -14.35 -1.06 8.03
CA TYR A 221 -13.99 -1.84 6.85
C TYR A 221 -12.47 -2.03 6.70
N THR A 222 -11.71 -1.81 7.78
CA THR A 222 -10.24 -1.88 7.73
C THR A 222 -9.69 -2.89 8.75
N ILE A 223 -8.70 -3.68 8.32
CA ILE A 223 -7.87 -4.54 9.14
C ILE A 223 -6.49 -3.90 9.23
N ILE A 224 -5.89 -3.85 10.42
CA ILE A 224 -4.51 -3.40 10.61
C ILE A 224 -3.65 -4.58 11.01
N VAL A 225 -2.61 -4.87 10.23
CA VAL A 225 -1.57 -5.85 10.56
C VAL A 225 -0.32 -5.08 10.96
N ASN A 226 0.18 -5.30 12.16
CA ASN A 226 1.31 -4.55 12.70
C ASN A 226 2.49 -5.48 13.02
N ALA A 227 3.64 -5.18 12.44
CA ALA A 227 4.94 -5.65 12.88
C ALA A 227 5.81 -4.42 13.16
N SER A 228 5.93 -4.09 14.44
CA SER A 228 6.59 -2.85 14.88
C SER A 228 8.11 -2.88 14.68
N ALA A 229 8.75 -1.73 14.80
CA ALA A 229 10.21 -1.64 14.73
C ALA A 229 10.94 -2.36 15.89
N SER A 230 10.24 -2.68 16.98
CA SER A 230 10.76 -3.44 18.10
C SER A 230 10.54 -4.95 17.97
N ASP A 231 9.74 -5.38 16.99
CA ASP A 231 9.47 -6.79 16.76
C ASP A 231 10.63 -7.45 16.00
N PRO A 232 10.88 -8.74 16.22
CA PRO A 232 11.91 -9.48 15.48
C PRO A 232 11.77 -9.34 13.96
N ALA A 233 12.88 -9.40 13.23
CA ALA A 233 12.91 -9.33 11.78
C ALA A 233 11.95 -10.34 11.10
N ALA A 234 11.78 -11.51 11.73
CA ALA A 234 10.84 -12.54 11.28
C ALA A 234 9.38 -12.03 11.17
N MET A 235 8.93 -11.23 12.15
CA MET A 235 7.59 -10.63 12.15
C MET A 235 7.43 -9.59 11.04
N GLN A 236 8.46 -8.75 10.85
CA GLN A 236 8.46 -7.72 9.81
C GLN A 236 8.52 -8.35 8.40
N PHE A 237 9.23 -9.46 8.23
CA PHE A 237 9.24 -10.25 7.00
C PHE A 237 7.86 -10.85 6.69
N LEU A 238 7.20 -11.41 7.70
CA LEU A 238 5.95 -12.16 7.54
C LEU A 238 4.73 -11.25 7.32
N ALA A 239 4.66 -10.10 7.98
CA ALA A 239 3.48 -9.22 8.02
C ALA A 239 2.85 -8.91 6.65
N PRO A 240 3.60 -8.57 5.58
CA PRO A 240 3.02 -8.32 4.26
C PRO A 240 2.30 -9.54 3.69
N TYR A 241 2.85 -10.73 3.86
CA TYR A 241 2.22 -11.97 3.38
C TYR A 241 0.94 -12.28 4.15
N SER A 242 0.94 -12.04 5.45
CA SER A 242 -0.24 -12.19 6.31
C SER A 242 -1.36 -11.24 5.90
N GLY A 243 -1.04 -9.96 5.72
CA GLY A 243 -2.00 -8.97 5.23
C GLY A 243 -2.51 -9.27 3.82
N CYS A 244 -1.65 -9.79 2.95
CA CYS A 244 -2.04 -10.26 1.62
C CYS A 244 -3.04 -11.41 1.70
N ALA A 245 -2.78 -12.43 2.53
CA ALA A 245 -3.67 -13.57 2.72
C ALA A 245 -5.06 -13.13 3.26
N MET A 246 -5.10 -12.15 4.17
CA MET A 246 -6.36 -11.57 4.65
C MET A 246 -7.13 -10.86 3.52
N GLY A 247 -6.44 -10.10 2.66
CA GLY A 247 -7.05 -9.45 1.49
C GLY A 247 -7.53 -10.44 0.43
N GLU A 248 -6.78 -11.52 0.21
CA GLU A 248 -7.15 -12.59 -0.73
C GLU A 248 -8.44 -13.30 -0.38
N TYR A 249 -8.74 -13.45 0.92
CA TYR A 249 -10.01 -14.02 1.33
C TYR A 249 -11.20 -13.29 0.72
N PHE A 250 -11.20 -11.96 0.76
CA PHE A 250 -12.28 -11.17 0.19
C PHE A 250 -12.29 -11.26 -1.35
N ARG A 251 -11.12 -11.17 -1.98
CA ARG A 251 -10.98 -11.34 -3.44
C ARG A 251 -11.56 -12.68 -3.91
N ASP A 252 -11.19 -13.76 -3.26
CA ASP A 252 -11.57 -15.13 -3.65
C ASP A 252 -13.06 -15.40 -3.38
N ASN A 253 -13.70 -14.61 -2.52
CA ASN A 253 -15.15 -14.63 -2.26
C ASN A 253 -15.93 -13.58 -3.07
N GLY A 254 -15.39 -13.09 -4.19
CA GLY A 254 -16.07 -12.17 -5.10
C GLY A 254 -16.19 -10.73 -4.61
N ARG A 255 -15.51 -10.39 -3.51
CA ARG A 255 -15.47 -9.03 -2.93
C ARG A 255 -14.24 -8.28 -3.39
N HIS A 256 -14.13 -7.02 -2.99
CA HIS A 256 -12.99 -6.17 -3.32
C HIS A 256 -12.16 -5.87 -2.08
N ALA A 257 -10.83 -5.99 -2.22
CA ALA A 257 -9.92 -5.64 -1.16
C ALA A 257 -8.81 -4.71 -1.66
N LEU A 258 -8.31 -3.89 -0.75
CA LEU A 258 -7.15 -3.01 -0.93
C LEU A 258 -6.12 -3.34 0.14
N THR A 259 -4.91 -3.73 -0.25
CA THR A 259 -3.78 -3.90 0.66
C THR A 259 -2.79 -2.75 0.52
N ILE A 260 -2.35 -2.21 1.64
CA ILE A 260 -1.30 -1.19 1.71
C ILE A 260 -0.15 -1.76 2.52
N TYR A 261 1.07 -1.72 1.97
CA TYR A 261 2.28 -2.21 2.64
C TYR A 261 3.19 -1.03 2.98
N ASP A 262 3.20 -0.60 4.24
CA ASP A 262 3.92 0.58 4.73
C ASP A 262 5.04 0.17 5.71
N ASP A 263 6.27 -0.08 5.25
CA ASP A 263 6.79 -0.05 3.88
C ASP A 263 7.57 -1.35 3.54
N LEU A 264 7.65 -1.65 2.25
CA LEU A 264 8.39 -2.82 1.76
C LEU A 264 9.91 -2.66 1.81
N SER A 265 10.43 -1.43 1.93
CA SER A 265 11.87 -1.20 2.15
C SER A 265 12.33 -1.85 3.46
N LYS A 266 11.49 -1.77 4.51
CA LYS A 266 11.78 -2.39 5.81
C LYS A 266 11.59 -3.91 5.76
N GLN A 267 10.61 -4.41 5.00
CA GLN A 267 10.53 -5.85 4.77
C GLN A 267 11.80 -6.38 4.12
N ALA A 268 12.31 -5.70 3.09
CA ALA A 268 13.55 -6.09 2.43
C ALA A 268 14.74 -6.07 3.40
N ALA A 269 14.83 -5.05 4.26
CA ALA A 269 15.88 -4.95 5.29
C ALA A 269 15.78 -6.12 6.30
N ALA A 270 14.59 -6.44 6.77
CA ALA A 270 14.36 -7.59 7.66
C ALA A 270 14.73 -8.92 6.98
N TYR A 271 14.37 -9.09 5.71
CA TYR A 271 14.74 -10.29 4.95
C TYR A 271 16.26 -10.39 4.73
N ARG A 272 16.95 -9.28 4.50
CA ARG A 272 18.42 -9.23 4.44
C ARG A 272 19.04 -9.68 5.76
N GLU A 273 18.54 -9.17 6.89
CA GLU A 273 18.99 -9.56 8.22
C GLU A 273 18.83 -11.06 8.45
N ILE A 274 17.64 -11.61 8.25
CA ILE A 274 17.37 -13.05 8.34
C ILE A 274 18.31 -13.86 7.45
N SER A 275 18.50 -13.43 6.20
CA SER A 275 19.31 -14.14 5.23
C SER A 275 20.81 -14.17 5.62
N LEU A 276 21.32 -13.07 6.17
CA LEU A 276 22.70 -13.00 6.66
C LEU A 276 22.89 -13.88 7.92
N LEU A 277 21.93 -13.87 8.82
CA LEU A 277 21.96 -14.72 10.01
C LEU A 277 21.91 -16.22 9.65
N LEU A 278 21.11 -16.58 8.64
CA LEU A 278 21.04 -17.92 8.05
C LEU A 278 22.26 -18.25 7.15
N ARG A 279 23.25 -17.36 7.07
CA ARG A 279 24.48 -17.50 6.27
C ARG A 279 24.23 -17.71 4.78
N ARG A 280 23.12 -17.22 4.24
CA ARG A 280 22.90 -17.17 2.79
C ARG A 280 23.90 -16.22 2.14
N PRO A 281 24.48 -16.55 0.98
CA PRO A 281 25.45 -15.69 0.32
C PRO A 281 24.83 -14.32 -0.04
N PRO A 282 25.46 -13.20 0.38
CA PRO A 282 24.97 -11.87 0.06
C PRO A 282 25.28 -11.48 -1.39
N GLY A 283 24.34 -10.75 -2.00
CA GLY A 283 24.50 -10.11 -3.29
C GLY A 283 24.67 -8.58 -3.17
N ARG A 284 24.11 -7.84 -4.12
CA ARG A 284 24.16 -6.36 -4.14
C ARG A 284 23.58 -5.77 -2.84
N GLU A 285 24.28 -4.81 -2.24
CA GLU A 285 23.90 -4.14 -0.98
C GLU A 285 23.64 -5.13 0.18
N ALA A 286 24.32 -6.28 0.14
CA ALA A 286 24.13 -7.39 1.06
C ALA A 286 22.74 -8.05 1.07
N TYR A 287 21.88 -7.74 0.12
CA TYR A 287 20.62 -8.44 -0.06
C TYR A 287 20.86 -9.85 -0.61
N PRO A 288 20.03 -10.84 -0.24
CA PRO A 288 20.11 -12.17 -0.84
C PRO A 288 19.68 -12.13 -2.31
N GLY A 289 20.14 -13.10 -3.11
CA GLY A 289 19.88 -13.14 -4.54
C GLY A 289 18.39 -13.24 -4.93
N ASP A 290 17.55 -13.68 -4.01
CA ASP A 290 16.10 -13.84 -4.20
C ASP A 290 15.27 -12.67 -3.69
N VAL A 291 15.87 -11.51 -3.38
CA VAL A 291 15.12 -10.34 -2.88
C VAL A 291 14.10 -9.80 -3.90
N PHE A 292 14.36 -9.94 -5.19
CA PHE A 292 13.36 -9.64 -6.22
C PHE A 292 12.13 -10.55 -6.07
N TYR A 293 12.35 -11.84 -5.86
CA TYR A 293 11.28 -12.83 -5.66
C TYR A 293 10.50 -12.61 -4.36
N LEU A 294 11.13 -12.06 -3.31
CA LEU A 294 10.44 -11.63 -2.09
C LEU A 294 9.24 -10.72 -2.38
N HIS A 295 9.43 -9.68 -3.18
CA HIS A 295 8.39 -8.72 -3.50
C HIS A 295 7.50 -9.18 -4.66
N SER A 296 8.06 -9.85 -5.67
CA SER A 296 7.27 -10.29 -6.83
C SER A 296 6.24 -11.34 -6.46
N ARG A 297 6.59 -12.36 -5.64
CA ARG A 297 5.63 -13.37 -5.18
C ARG A 297 4.53 -12.79 -4.26
N LEU A 298 4.80 -11.67 -3.58
CA LEU A 298 3.80 -10.93 -2.80
C LEU A 298 2.86 -10.14 -3.73
N LEU A 299 3.43 -9.30 -4.57
CA LEU A 299 2.67 -8.32 -5.36
C LEU A 299 1.92 -8.95 -6.53
N GLU A 300 2.40 -10.05 -7.10
CA GLU A 300 1.67 -10.80 -8.14
C GLU A 300 0.36 -11.43 -7.66
N ARG A 301 0.17 -11.55 -6.35
CA ARG A 301 -1.09 -12.00 -5.75
C ARG A 301 -2.22 -10.98 -5.89
N ALA A 302 -1.90 -9.69 -6.10
CA ALA A 302 -2.88 -8.67 -6.44
C ALA A 302 -3.39 -8.88 -7.87
N ALA A 303 -4.69 -8.96 -8.02
CA ALA A 303 -5.33 -9.23 -9.31
C ALA A 303 -6.83 -8.85 -9.31
N LYS A 304 -7.37 -8.59 -10.50
CA LYS A 304 -8.81 -8.64 -10.76
C LYS A 304 -9.16 -10.04 -11.25
N MET A 305 -10.01 -10.74 -10.52
CA MET A 305 -10.43 -12.09 -10.87
C MET A 305 -11.44 -12.07 -12.01
N SER A 306 -11.42 -13.12 -12.83
CA SER A 306 -12.42 -13.33 -13.88
C SER A 306 -13.82 -13.55 -13.29
N ASP A 307 -14.86 -13.32 -14.06
CA ASP A 307 -16.25 -13.52 -13.62
C ASP A 307 -16.51 -14.99 -13.24
N ALA A 308 -15.86 -15.93 -13.92
CA ALA A 308 -15.91 -17.36 -13.58
C ALA A 308 -15.33 -17.65 -12.17
N ARG A 309 -14.49 -16.78 -11.65
CA ARG A 309 -13.89 -16.80 -10.30
C ARG A 309 -14.56 -15.83 -9.32
N GLY A 310 -15.77 -15.35 -9.64
CA GLY A 310 -16.55 -14.44 -8.79
C GLY A 310 -16.26 -12.95 -8.98
N GLY A 311 -15.37 -12.56 -9.89
CA GLY A 311 -15.13 -11.14 -10.23
C GLY A 311 -14.53 -10.28 -9.12
N GLY A 312 -14.06 -10.85 -8.03
CA GLY A 312 -13.41 -10.11 -6.93
C GLY A 312 -12.09 -9.45 -7.33
N SER A 313 -11.56 -8.58 -6.50
CA SER A 313 -10.27 -7.96 -6.75
C SER A 313 -9.44 -7.75 -5.48
N LEU A 314 -8.13 -7.83 -5.63
CA LEU A 314 -7.15 -7.39 -4.63
C LEU A 314 -6.26 -6.35 -5.28
N THR A 315 -6.38 -5.09 -4.84
CA THR A 315 -5.53 -3.98 -5.26
C THR A 315 -4.42 -3.80 -4.25
N SER A 316 -3.19 -3.54 -4.69
CA SER A 316 -2.05 -3.36 -3.79
C SER A 316 -1.39 -2.00 -3.99
N LEU A 317 -1.18 -1.30 -2.88
CA LEU A 317 -0.42 -0.06 -2.79
C LEU A 317 0.84 -0.29 -1.93
N PRO A 318 1.92 -0.86 -2.50
CA PRO A 318 3.19 -0.94 -1.82
C PRO A 318 3.78 0.45 -1.64
N ILE A 319 4.44 0.68 -0.51
CA ILE A 319 5.19 1.89 -0.22
C ILE A 319 6.67 1.56 -0.21
N ILE A 320 7.48 2.38 -0.88
CA ILE A 320 8.94 2.32 -0.88
C ILE A 320 9.49 3.67 -0.41
N GLU A 321 10.44 3.63 0.52
CA GLU A 321 11.18 4.79 0.96
C GLU A 321 12.47 4.94 0.14
N THR A 322 12.67 6.12 -0.45
CA THR A 322 13.92 6.50 -1.12
C THR A 322 14.80 7.35 -0.21
N GLN A 323 16.05 7.52 -0.59
CA GLN A 323 16.99 8.45 0.02
C GLN A 323 17.42 9.47 -1.03
N ALA A 324 17.25 10.76 -0.75
CA ALA A 324 17.57 11.87 -1.66
C ALA A 324 16.93 11.71 -3.06
N GLY A 325 15.72 11.17 -3.13
CA GLY A 325 14.99 10.96 -4.38
C GLY A 325 15.57 9.89 -5.31
N ASP A 326 16.52 9.05 -4.85
CA ASP A 326 17.17 8.03 -5.69
C ASP A 326 16.23 6.84 -5.96
N ILE A 327 15.56 6.89 -7.11
CA ILE A 327 14.72 5.80 -7.62
C ILE A 327 15.54 4.72 -8.34
N SER A 328 16.84 4.93 -8.57
CA SER A 328 17.74 3.99 -9.23
C SER A 328 18.38 2.99 -8.25
N ALA A 329 18.18 3.16 -6.95
CA ALA A 329 18.62 2.23 -5.93
C ALA A 329 18.02 0.83 -6.12
N TYR A 330 18.61 -0.18 -5.49
CA TYR A 330 18.32 -1.58 -5.79
C TYR A 330 16.87 -1.98 -5.50
N ILE A 331 16.36 -1.72 -4.31
CA ILE A 331 14.97 -2.08 -3.94
C ILE A 331 13.93 -1.25 -4.71
N PRO A 332 14.05 0.10 -4.83
CA PRO A 332 13.16 0.89 -5.67
C PRO A 332 13.03 0.35 -7.09
N THR A 333 14.15 0.12 -7.77
CA THR A 333 14.18 -0.41 -9.15
C THR A 333 13.44 -1.74 -9.29
N ASN A 334 13.65 -2.65 -8.34
CA ASN A 334 12.97 -3.95 -8.32
C ASN A 334 11.45 -3.76 -8.22
N VAL A 335 10.97 -2.95 -7.28
CA VAL A 335 9.53 -2.80 -7.05
C VAL A 335 8.86 -2.01 -8.19
N ILE A 336 9.51 -1.00 -8.76
CA ILE A 336 9.02 -0.30 -9.97
C ILE A 336 8.80 -1.29 -11.12
N SER A 337 9.69 -2.26 -11.29
CA SER A 337 9.56 -3.25 -12.37
C SER A 337 8.43 -4.27 -12.14
N ILE A 338 8.10 -4.57 -10.88
CA ILE A 338 7.04 -5.51 -10.50
C ILE A 338 5.64 -4.87 -10.60
N THR A 339 5.53 -3.57 -10.33
CA THR A 339 4.27 -2.86 -10.23
C THR A 339 3.74 -2.37 -11.58
N ASP A 340 2.46 -2.04 -11.64
CA ASP A 340 1.76 -1.54 -12.82
C ASP A 340 1.84 0.00 -12.95
N GLY A 341 2.74 0.61 -12.24
CA GLY A 341 3.01 2.04 -12.21
C GLY A 341 3.47 2.52 -10.84
N GLN A 342 3.74 3.81 -10.76
CA GLN A 342 4.19 4.46 -9.52
C GLN A 342 3.67 5.88 -9.37
N ILE A 343 3.39 6.25 -8.13
CA ILE A 343 3.14 7.62 -7.66
C ILE A 343 4.42 8.09 -6.97
N PHE A 344 5.16 8.99 -7.62
CA PHE A 344 6.40 9.54 -7.11
C PHE A 344 6.14 10.82 -6.31
N LEU A 345 6.47 10.80 -5.02
CA LEU A 345 6.36 11.95 -4.12
C LEU A 345 7.73 12.59 -3.94
N GLU A 346 7.82 13.87 -4.27
CA GLU A 346 9.06 14.63 -4.33
C GLU A 346 9.19 15.61 -3.16
N SER A 347 10.37 15.64 -2.52
CA SER A 347 10.62 16.48 -1.35
C SER A 347 10.55 17.97 -1.67
N ASP A 348 11.03 18.39 -2.84
CA ASP A 348 11.03 19.80 -3.25
C ASP A 348 9.60 20.30 -3.45
N LEU A 349 8.71 19.50 -4.05
CA LEU A 349 7.30 19.83 -4.16
C LEU A 349 6.63 19.92 -2.79
N PHE A 350 6.94 18.99 -1.89
CA PHE A 350 6.40 19.00 -0.54
C PHE A 350 6.81 20.28 0.23
N ASN A 351 8.08 20.65 0.15
CA ASN A 351 8.65 21.82 0.82
C ASN A 351 8.15 23.13 0.22
N SER A 352 7.86 23.17 -1.09
CA SER A 352 7.25 24.33 -1.77
C SER A 352 5.74 24.47 -1.53
N GLY A 353 5.15 23.57 -0.73
CA GLY A 353 3.72 23.63 -0.37
C GLY A 353 2.77 22.98 -1.38
N VAL A 354 3.28 22.26 -2.37
CA VAL A 354 2.46 21.42 -3.26
C VAL A 354 2.15 20.11 -2.56
N ARG A 355 0.92 19.94 -2.10
CA ARG A 355 0.48 18.75 -1.35
C ARG A 355 -0.86 18.24 -1.87
N PRO A 356 -0.96 16.94 -2.27
CA PRO A 356 0.11 15.93 -2.26
C PRO A 356 1.25 16.27 -3.23
N ALA A 357 2.48 15.91 -2.83
CA ALA A 357 3.72 16.29 -3.52
C ALA A 357 4.02 15.41 -4.73
N ILE A 358 3.05 15.18 -5.59
CA ILE A 358 3.12 14.24 -6.70
C ILE A 358 3.89 14.85 -7.87
N ASN A 359 5.00 14.22 -8.24
CA ASN A 359 5.70 14.53 -9.47
C ASN A 359 4.99 13.87 -10.64
N VAL A 360 4.23 14.66 -11.41
CA VAL A 360 3.42 14.17 -12.56
C VAL A 360 4.29 13.61 -13.70
N GLY A 361 5.52 14.10 -13.85
CA GLY A 361 6.46 13.61 -14.88
C GLY A 361 6.92 12.18 -14.63
N ASN A 362 7.29 11.89 -13.37
CA ASN A 362 7.84 10.61 -12.95
C ASN A 362 6.77 9.60 -12.49
N SER A 363 5.54 10.06 -12.30
CA SER A 363 4.41 9.21 -11.90
C SER A 363 3.71 8.63 -13.14
N VAL A 364 3.43 7.33 -13.10
CA VAL A 364 2.85 6.60 -14.25
C VAL A 364 1.85 5.58 -13.75
N SER A 365 0.66 5.51 -14.38
CA SER A 365 -0.24 4.37 -14.29
C SER A 365 -0.27 3.64 -15.62
N ARG A 366 0.10 2.36 -15.65
CA ARG A 366 0.05 1.54 -16.88
C ARG A 366 -1.38 1.15 -17.28
N VAL A 367 -2.32 1.21 -16.34
CA VAL A 367 -3.75 1.02 -16.61
C VAL A 367 -4.36 2.30 -17.18
N GLY A 368 -3.96 3.44 -16.64
CA GLY A 368 -4.32 4.76 -17.15
C GLY A 368 -5.83 4.99 -17.24
N GLY A 369 -6.29 5.62 -18.31
CA GLY A 369 -7.69 5.98 -18.51
C GLY A 369 -8.68 4.82 -18.57
N SER A 370 -8.23 3.56 -18.59
CA SER A 370 -9.11 2.39 -18.42
C SER A 370 -9.65 2.27 -17.00
N ALA A 371 -8.93 2.83 -16.03
CA ALA A 371 -9.32 2.89 -14.62
C ALA A 371 -10.01 4.23 -14.24
N GLN A 372 -10.56 4.95 -15.19
CA GLN A 372 -11.31 6.19 -14.97
C GLN A 372 -12.74 6.07 -15.48
N ILE A 373 -13.67 6.74 -14.78
CA ILE A 373 -15.00 7.00 -15.35
C ILE A 373 -14.88 7.95 -16.54
N LYS A 374 -15.79 7.84 -17.50
CA LYS A 374 -15.74 8.66 -18.74
C LYS A 374 -15.71 10.16 -18.47
N ALA A 375 -16.44 10.60 -17.43
CA ALA A 375 -16.45 12.00 -17.00
C ALA A 375 -15.05 12.47 -16.57
N MET A 376 -14.36 11.73 -15.73
CA MET A 376 -13.00 12.07 -15.31
C MET A 376 -12.03 12.06 -16.50
N LYS A 377 -12.12 11.04 -17.35
CA LYS A 377 -11.29 10.93 -18.56
C LYS A 377 -11.43 12.12 -19.49
N SER A 378 -12.67 12.68 -19.64
CA SER A 378 -12.91 13.84 -20.51
C SER A 378 -12.28 15.13 -19.98
N VAL A 379 -12.29 15.34 -18.66
CA VAL A 379 -11.75 16.58 -18.04
C VAL A 379 -10.26 16.51 -17.77
N ALA A 380 -9.72 15.33 -17.53
CA ALA A 380 -8.32 15.12 -17.20
C ALA A 380 -7.42 14.81 -18.40
N GLY A 381 -7.99 14.66 -19.60
CA GLY A 381 -7.28 14.20 -20.80
C GLY A 381 -6.07 15.04 -21.19
N THR A 382 -6.14 16.35 -21.05
CA THR A 382 -5.05 17.30 -21.38
C THR A 382 -4.24 17.73 -20.15
N LEU A 383 -4.77 17.52 -18.93
CA LEU A 383 -4.24 18.06 -17.68
C LEU A 383 -2.75 17.74 -17.48
N ARG A 384 -2.35 16.52 -17.81
CA ARG A 384 -0.97 16.06 -17.69
C ARG A 384 -0.03 16.78 -18.67
N ILE A 385 -0.50 17.05 -19.89
CA ILE A 385 0.23 17.78 -20.92
C ILE A 385 0.35 19.25 -20.51
N ASP A 386 -0.74 19.85 -20.07
CA ASP A 386 -0.80 21.26 -19.64
C ASP A 386 0.17 21.51 -18.47
N LEU A 387 0.23 20.61 -17.48
CA LEU A 387 1.17 20.70 -16.36
C LEU A 387 2.63 20.44 -16.77
N ALA A 388 2.89 19.58 -17.74
CA ALA A 388 4.24 19.36 -18.25
C ALA A 388 4.74 20.64 -18.97
N GLN A 389 3.92 21.23 -19.86
CA GLN A 389 4.22 22.49 -20.53
C GLN A 389 4.43 23.63 -19.52
N PHE A 390 3.58 23.71 -18.51
CA PHE A 390 3.74 24.70 -17.44
C PHE A 390 5.11 24.59 -16.76
N ARG A 391 5.58 23.39 -16.43
CA ARG A 391 6.87 23.19 -15.79
C ARG A 391 8.04 23.65 -16.65
N GLU A 392 8.00 23.31 -17.94
CA GLU A 392 9.01 23.76 -18.91
C GLU A 392 9.02 25.29 -19.03
N LEU A 393 7.85 25.91 -19.18
CA LEU A 393 7.73 27.36 -19.28
C LEU A 393 8.11 28.07 -17.98
N ALA A 394 7.75 27.50 -16.81
CA ALA A 394 8.11 28.08 -15.52
C ALA A 394 9.63 28.08 -15.29
N ALA A 395 10.33 27.03 -15.73
CA ALA A 395 11.80 27.00 -15.69
C ALA A 395 12.41 28.07 -16.62
N PHE A 396 11.85 28.26 -17.82
CA PHE A 396 12.29 29.31 -18.76
C PHE A 396 12.02 30.72 -18.21
N ALA A 397 10.87 30.93 -17.58
CA ALA A 397 10.45 32.23 -17.05
C ALA A 397 11.39 32.76 -15.94
N GLN A 398 12.15 31.89 -15.28
CA GLN A 398 13.16 32.29 -14.30
C GLN A 398 14.37 33.01 -14.95
N PHE A 399 14.60 32.79 -16.24
CA PHE A 399 15.78 33.32 -16.94
C PHE A 399 15.48 34.46 -17.93
N GLY A 400 14.19 34.75 -18.20
CA GLY A 400 13.80 35.78 -19.20
C GLY A 400 12.73 36.74 -18.71
N SER A 401 12.91 38.04 -19.01
CA SER A 401 12.02 39.11 -18.52
C SER A 401 10.84 39.43 -19.47
N ASP A 402 10.90 39.06 -20.75
CA ASP A 402 9.89 39.44 -21.73
C ASP A 402 9.20 38.18 -22.32
N LEU A 403 8.14 37.77 -21.63
CA LEU A 403 7.26 36.70 -22.12
C LEU A 403 6.11 37.31 -22.94
N ASP A 404 5.78 36.70 -24.06
CA ASP A 404 4.61 37.09 -24.82
C ASP A 404 3.30 36.81 -24.07
N LYS A 405 2.21 37.43 -24.47
CA LYS A 405 0.90 37.30 -23.80
C LYS A 405 0.35 35.90 -23.80
N ALA A 406 0.65 35.07 -24.81
CA ALA A 406 0.19 33.68 -24.88
C ALA A 406 0.93 32.82 -23.89
N THR A 407 2.23 32.96 -23.77
CA THR A 407 3.08 32.29 -22.79
C THR A 407 2.71 32.68 -21.36
N GLN A 408 2.42 33.98 -21.12
CA GLN A 408 1.92 34.44 -19.81
C GLN A 408 0.58 33.79 -19.44
N ALA A 409 -0.36 33.71 -20.39
CA ALA A 409 -1.65 33.05 -20.14
C ALA A 409 -1.51 31.53 -19.85
N GLN A 410 -0.58 30.86 -20.53
CA GLN A 410 -0.27 29.45 -20.22
C GLN A 410 0.35 29.26 -18.82
N LEU A 411 1.23 30.15 -18.43
CA LEU A 411 1.83 30.13 -17.08
C LEU A 411 0.77 30.36 -15.99
N GLU A 412 -0.10 31.34 -16.17
CA GLU A 412 -1.19 31.61 -15.23
C GLU A 412 -2.18 30.44 -15.14
N ARG A 413 -2.52 29.82 -16.26
CA ARG A 413 -3.34 28.62 -16.29
C ARG A 413 -2.68 27.45 -15.58
N GLY A 414 -1.37 27.23 -15.82
CA GLY A 414 -0.61 26.17 -15.15
C GLY A 414 -0.50 26.37 -13.63
N ARG A 415 -0.36 27.63 -13.16
CA ARG A 415 -0.41 27.98 -11.74
C ARG A 415 -1.77 27.61 -11.13
N ARG A 416 -2.88 27.98 -11.79
CA ARG A 416 -4.23 27.64 -11.33
C ARG A 416 -4.45 26.13 -11.29
N LEU A 417 -4.02 25.39 -12.32
CA LEU A 417 -4.10 23.92 -12.34
C LEU A 417 -3.28 23.29 -11.19
N THR A 418 -2.10 23.82 -10.90
CA THR A 418 -1.29 23.34 -9.77
C THR A 418 -1.97 23.62 -8.44
N GLU A 419 -2.56 24.81 -8.27
CA GLU A 419 -3.23 25.20 -7.03
C GLU A 419 -4.50 24.36 -6.78
N ILE A 420 -5.32 24.15 -7.82
CA ILE A 420 -6.56 23.39 -7.67
C ILE A 420 -6.33 21.91 -7.37
N LEU A 421 -5.16 21.36 -7.74
CA LEU A 421 -4.80 19.98 -7.45
C LEU A 421 -4.27 19.77 -6.03
N LYS A 422 -3.96 20.87 -5.31
CA LYS A 422 -3.63 20.78 -3.89
C LYS A 422 -4.84 20.34 -3.09
N GLN A 423 -4.60 19.55 -2.06
CA GLN A 423 -5.66 18.99 -1.22
C GLN A 423 -5.16 18.81 0.20
N GLY A 424 -6.01 19.11 1.17
CA GLY A 424 -5.71 18.90 2.58
C GLY A 424 -5.60 17.41 2.91
N GLN A 425 -4.81 17.09 3.92
CA GLN A 425 -4.67 15.74 4.44
C GLN A 425 -5.97 15.29 5.13
N TYR A 426 -6.35 14.04 4.94
CA TYR A 426 -7.58 13.43 5.48
C TYR A 426 -8.88 14.09 4.99
N GLN A 427 -8.83 14.63 3.79
CA GLN A 427 -9.97 15.27 3.14
C GLN A 427 -10.15 14.72 1.71
N PRO A 428 -10.39 13.41 1.55
CA PRO A 428 -10.66 12.84 0.24
C PRO A 428 -11.96 13.41 -0.33
N MET A 429 -11.96 13.68 -1.64
CA MET A 429 -13.08 14.29 -2.37
C MET A 429 -13.78 13.24 -3.23
N PRO A 430 -15.13 13.17 -3.23
CA PRO A 430 -15.90 12.33 -4.15
C PRO A 430 -15.59 12.64 -5.63
N VAL A 431 -15.61 11.63 -6.48
CA VAL A 431 -15.19 11.76 -7.89
C VAL A 431 -16.04 12.76 -8.69
N GLU A 432 -17.33 12.86 -8.41
CA GLU A 432 -18.23 13.84 -9.04
C GLU A 432 -17.83 15.29 -8.72
N GLU A 433 -17.38 15.54 -7.51
CA GLU A 433 -16.87 16.85 -7.10
C GLU A 433 -15.51 17.14 -7.74
N GLN A 434 -14.62 16.14 -7.77
CA GLN A 434 -13.35 16.27 -8.49
C GLN A 434 -13.56 16.61 -9.97
N VAL A 435 -14.44 15.89 -10.66
CA VAL A 435 -14.78 16.14 -12.06
C VAL A 435 -15.28 17.56 -12.25
N PHE A 436 -16.21 18.02 -11.41
CA PHE A 436 -16.78 19.36 -11.47
C PHE A 436 -15.71 20.45 -11.33
N ILE A 437 -14.85 20.34 -10.31
CA ILE A 437 -13.80 21.33 -10.05
C ILE A 437 -12.75 21.36 -11.15
N ILE A 438 -12.29 20.17 -11.58
CA ILE A 438 -11.30 20.08 -12.68
C ILE A 438 -11.91 20.63 -13.97
N TRP A 439 -13.16 20.32 -14.27
CA TRP A 439 -13.87 20.88 -15.42
C TRP A 439 -13.92 22.42 -15.36
N THR A 440 -14.29 22.99 -14.21
CA THR A 440 -14.39 24.44 -14.01
C THR A 440 -13.08 25.15 -14.36
N VAL A 441 -11.94 24.60 -13.90
CA VAL A 441 -10.64 25.22 -14.16
C VAL A 441 -10.12 24.92 -15.57
N THR A 442 -10.28 23.71 -16.07
CA THR A 442 -9.78 23.33 -17.41
C THR A 442 -10.55 24.00 -18.53
N LYS A 443 -11.83 24.32 -18.33
CA LYS A 443 -12.64 25.07 -19.31
C LYS A 443 -12.49 26.60 -19.19
N GLY A 444 -11.67 27.10 -18.27
CA GLY A 444 -11.39 28.53 -18.11
C GLY A 444 -12.42 29.30 -17.27
N HIS A 445 -13.37 28.62 -16.64
CA HIS A 445 -14.38 29.29 -15.81
C HIS A 445 -13.84 29.84 -14.48
N ALA A 446 -12.58 29.64 -14.17
CA ALA A 446 -11.89 30.21 -13.02
C ALA A 446 -10.75 31.16 -13.41
N ASP A 447 -10.65 31.60 -14.67
CA ASP A 447 -9.55 32.43 -15.16
C ASP A 447 -9.56 33.85 -14.56
N ASP A 448 -10.70 34.34 -14.15
CA ASP A 448 -10.92 35.59 -13.44
C ASP A 448 -10.64 35.54 -11.93
N ILE A 449 -10.39 34.35 -11.39
CA ILE A 449 -10.10 34.16 -9.97
C ILE A 449 -8.60 34.25 -9.70
N ALA A 450 -8.20 35.02 -8.67
CA ALA A 450 -6.81 35.08 -8.26
C ALA A 450 -6.32 33.73 -7.73
N VAL A 451 -5.07 33.39 -7.99
CA VAL A 451 -4.52 32.05 -7.62
C VAL A 451 -4.62 31.82 -6.10
N GLU A 452 -4.42 32.87 -5.30
CA GLU A 452 -4.50 32.85 -3.84
C GLU A 452 -5.90 32.56 -3.32
N ASP A 453 -6.94 32.90 -4.10
CA ASP A 453 -8.35 32.70 -3.74
C ASP A 453 -8.93 31.38 -4.25
N LEU A 454 -8.21 30.64 -5.09
CA LEU A 454 -8.74 29.42 -5.74
C LEU A 454 -9.19 28.35 -4.74
N LYS A 455 -8.47 28.18 -3.63
CA LYS A 455 -8.87 27.23 -2.61
C LYS A 455 -10.19 27.61 -1.96
N ARG A 456 -10.36 28.88 -1.60
CA ARG A 456 -11.62 29.42 -1.06
C ARG A 456 -12.75 29.29 -2.08
N PHE A 457 -12.46 29.62 -3.34
CA PHE A 457 -13.41 29.48 -4.46
C PHE A 457 -13.87 28.03 -4.59
N GLU A 458 -12.98 27.05 -4.57
CA GLU A 458 -13.29 25.62 -4.63
C GLU A 458 -14.22 25.20 -3.49
N GLU A 459 -13.87 25.53 -2.25
CA GLU A 459 -14.64 25.15 -1.05
C GLU A 459 -16.04 25.76 -1.08
N GLU A 460 -16.16 27.04 -1.39
CA GLU A 460 -17.45 27.75 -1.46
C GLU A 460 -18.30 27.28 -2.65
N LEU A 461 -17.70 27.05 -3.84
CA LEU A 461 -18.39 26.57 -5.02
C LEU A 461 -18.98 25.17 -4.79
N VAL A 462 -18.16 24.23 -4.27
CA VAL A 462 -18.64 22.87 -3.95
C VAL A 462 -19.77 22.91 -2.93
N SER A 463 -19.64 23.72 -1.88
CA SER A 463 -20.68 23.88 -0.86
C SER A 463 -21.99 24.45 -1.44
N PHE A 464 -21.87 25.46 -2.32
CA PHE A 464 -23.01 26.06 -2.98
C PHE A 464 -23.73 25.07 -3.91
N VAL A 465 -22.98 24.31 -4.71
CA VAL A 465 -23.58 23.33 -5.65
C VAL A 465 -24.25 22.19 -4.89
N LYS A 466 -23.68 21.73 -3.80
CA LYS A 466 -24.33 20.71 -2.93
C LYS A 466 -25.69 21.16 -2.41
N THR A 467 -25.87 22.44 -2.15
CA THR A 467 -27.11 22.99 -1.57
C THR A 467 -28.10 23.49 -2.62
N SER A 468 -27.61 24.18 -3.66
CA SER A 468 -28.45 24.87 -4.63
C SER A 468 -28.68 24.08 -5.93
N HIS A 469 -27.69 23.27 -6.35
CA HIS A 469 -27.71 22.49 -7.58
C HIS A 469 -27.33 21.02 -7.37
N PRO A 470 -27.91 20.29 -6.40
CA PRO A 470 -27.50 18.91 -6.05
C PRO A 470 -27.66 17.92 -7.21
N SER A 471 -28.57 18.20 -8.14
CA SER A 471 -28.79 17.38 -9.34
C SER A 471 -27.57 17.33 -10.28
N VAL A 472 -26.73 18.34 -10.27
CA VAL A 472 -25.52 18.40 -11.09
C VAL A 472 -24.54 17.31 -10.69
N LEU A 473 -24.21 17.23 -9.40
CA LEU A 473 -23.29 16.21 -8.86
C LEU A 473 -23.88 14.80 -8.98
N SER A 474 -25.18 14.63 -8.69
CA SER A 474 -25.82 13.32 -8.82
C SER A 474 -25.84 12.85 -10.29
N SER A 475 -26.04 13.74 -11.26
CA SER A 475 -25.98 13.38 -12.69
C SER A 475 -24.61 12.87 -13.11
N ILE A 476 -23.52 13.48 -12.63
CA ILE A 476 -22.17 13.00 -12.90
C ILE A 476 -21.95 11.62 -12.25
N ARG A 477 -22.40 11.43 -11.01
CA ARG A 477 -22.26 10.17 -10.27
C ARG A 477 -22.97 9.02 -10.98
N ASP A 478 -24.22 9.26 -11.42
CA ASP A 478 -25.10 8.23 -11.96
C ASP A 478 -24.76 7.91 -13.44
N LYS A 479 -24.59 8.95 -14.28
CA LYS A 479 -24.29 8.77 -15.69
C LYS A 479 -22.80 8.43 -15.95
N LYS A 480 -21.89 8.79 -15.04
CA LYS A 480 -20.43 8.58 -15.12
C LYS A 480 -19.79 9.15 -16.41
N LYS A 481 -20.49 10.06 -17.09
CA LYS A 481 -20.07 10.75 -18.32
C LYS A 481 -20.52 12.21 -18.26
N LEU A 482 -19.87 13.07 -19.03
CA LEU A 482 -20.34 14.42 -19.32
C LEU A 482 -20.99 14.39 -20.71
N ASP A 483 -22.23 14.83 -20.79
CA ASP A 483 -22.94 15.13 -22.02
C ASP A 483 -23.28 16.63 -22.03
N ASP A 484 -23.71 17.14 -23.19
CA ASP A 484 -23.97 18.56 -23.39
C ASP A 484 -24.99 19.13 -22.37
N GLU A 485 -25.96 18.30 -21.92
CA GLU A 485 -26.94 18.66 -20.91
C GLU A 485 -26.29 18.87 -19.54
N ILE A 486 -25.38 17.95 -19.15
CA ILE A 486 -24.65 18.08 -17.89
C ILE A 486 -23.67 19.25 -17.97
N GLU A 487 -22.92 19.42 -19.08
CA GLU A 487 -22.02 20.56 -19.22
C GLU A 487 -22.76 21.90 -19.15
N ALA A 488 -23.95 22.02 -19.73
CA ALA A 488 -24.78 23.20 -19.58
C ALA A 488 -25.20 23.44 -18.12
N SER A 489 -25.58 22.39 -17.41
CA SER A 489 -25.95 22.49 -15.99
C SER A 489 -24.74 22.84 -15.09
N LEU A 490 -23.53 22.36 -15.45
CA LEU A 490 -22.30 22.75 -14.77
C LEU A 490 -22.02 24.24 -14.95
N LEU A 491 -22.16 24.74 -16.17
CA LEU A 491 -21.96 26.15 -16.49
C LEU A 491 -22.94 27.04 -15.70
N GLU A 492 -24.24 26.71 -15.76
CA GLU A 492 -25.28 27.42 -15.02
C GLU A 492 -24.96 27.49 -13.51
N ALA A 493 -24.52 26.37 -12.92
CA ALA A 493 -24.18 26.33 -11.51
C ALA A 493 -22.98 27.21 -11.14
N VAL A 494 -21.96 27.29 -12.01
CA VAL A 494 -20.79 28.16 -11.80
C VAL A 494 -21.17 29.64 -11.94
N GLU A 495 -21.94 29.99 -12.98
CA GLU A 495 -22.41 31.38 -13.20
C GLU A 495 -23.32 31.85 -12.06
N ASP A 496 -24.23 30.99 -11.63
CA ASP A 496 -25.13 31.28 -10.51
C ASP A 496 -24.36 31.51 -9.19
N PHE A 497 -23.35 30.69 -8.92
CA PHE A 497 -22.46 30.88 -7.79
C PHE A 497 -21.69 32.20 -7.84
N LYS A 498 -21.09 32.53 -8.99
CA LYS A 498 -20.34 33.77 -9.17
C LYS A 498 -21.22 34.99 -8.93
N ALA A 499 -22.40 35.03 -9.55
CA ALA A 499 -23.31 36.15 -9.46
C ALA A 499 -23.90 36.33 -8.05
N LYS A 500 -24.34 35.23 -7.40
CA LYS A 500 -25.09 35.32 -6.15
C LYS A 500 -24.21 35.35 -4.91
N ARG A 501 -23.01 34.80 -4.94
CA ARG A 501 -22.20 34.59 -3.75
C ARG A 501 -20.79 35.12 -3.84
N TRP A 502 -20.06 34.87 -4.93
CA TRP A 502 -18.66 35.24 -5.05
C TRP A 502 -18.45 36.74 -5.22
N GLU A 503 -19.21 37.40 -6.12
CA GLU A 503 -19.11 38.84 -6.35
C GLU A 503 -19.66 39.66 -5.18
N THR A 504 -20.74 39.19 -4.54
CA THR A 504 -21.32 39.86 -3.37
C THR A 504 -20.43 39.79 -2.15
N ALA A 505 -19.71 38.68 -1.93
CA ALA A 505 -18.74 38.53 -0.83
C ALA A 505 -17.51 39.42 -1.02
N ASN A 506 -17.00 39.51 -2.25
CA ASN A 506 -15.83 40.35 -2.54
C ASN A 506 -16.17 41.85 -2.48
N ALA A 507 -17.36 42.26 -2.87
CA ALA A 507 -17.85 43.62 -2.71
C ALA A 507 -18.05 44.04 -1.24
N ALA A 508 -18.33 43.10 -0.35
CA ALA A 508 -18.45 43.32 1.08
C ALA A 508 -17.09 43.42 1.80
N THR A 509 -16.07 42.73 1.29
CA THR A 509 -14.68 42.73 1.84
C THR A 509 -13.87 43.96 1.34
N ALA A 510 -14.29 44.58 0.24
CA ALA A 510 -13.67 45.79 -0.34
C ALA A 510 -14.18 47.11 0.28
N LYS A 511 -15.16 47.07 1.17
CA LYS A 511 -15.65 48.21 1.99
C LYS A 511 -15.11 48.14 3.40
#